data_d7571e87d8b050f6c38ed08e33253380
#
_entry.id   d7571e87d8b050f6c38ed08e33253380
#
_cell.length_a   1.000
_cell.length_b   1.000
_cell.length_c   1.000
_cell.angle_alpha   90.00
_cell.angle_beta   90.00
_cell.angle_gamma   90.00
#
_symmetry.space_group_name_H-M   'P 1'
#
loop_
_entity.id
_entity.type
_entity.pdbx_description
1 polymer ?
#
loop_
_entity_poly.entity_id
_entity_poly.type
_entity_poly.pdbx_seq_one_letter_code
_entity_poly.pdbx_strand_id
1 'polypeptide(L)'
;MTLPSFSEFVIPSPAFLRAWTVESKRPSRLLRADQQQLKEYKLGRRTEICLEPLQKEENLGPQDVLLRTQMRLPGERAYALPMNMVWDAARGWTAGSLRQRVADFYSLPVEKIEIAKYFPEKFEWLPISSWNQQITKRKKKKKQDNLQGAPYHLKDGDTIGVKNLLAEDDDDFSTVTDDIGKEKQKQLALGKRKSQEALRVQSSHVFSGAETPARPRGPEASLSIHVGSFR
;
A
#
# COMPACT_ATOMS: atom_id res chain seq x y z
N MET A 1 -0.70 -6.98 -43.35
CA MET A 1 -0.73 -6.14 -42.13
C MET A 1 0.57 -6.38 -41.39
N THR A 2 1.53 -5.49 -41.56
CA THR A 2 2.81 -5.50 -40.86
C THR A 2 2.60 -4.90 -39.50
N LEU A 3 2.92 -5.66 -38.45
CA LEU A 3 2.96 -5.17 -37.07
C LEU A 3 3.96 -3.99 -36.97
N PRO A 4 3.64 -2.93 -36.26
CA PRO A 4 4.58 -1.84 -36.05
C PRO A 4 5.82 -2.37 -35.34
N SER A 5 6.99 -2.14 -35.94
CA SER A 5 8.27 -2.43 -35.32
C SER A 5 8.35 -1.67 -33.99
N PHE A 6 8.60 -2.41 -32.90
CA PHE A 6 8.98 -1.81 -31.63
C PHE A 6 10.20 -0.91 -31.90
N SER A 7 10.02 0.39 -31.78
CA SER A 7 11.14 1.32 -31.73
C SER A 7 11.96 0.94 -30.50
N GLU A 8 13.20 0.49 -30.71
CA GLU A 8 14.16 0.29 -29.63
C GLU A 8 14.26 1.57 -28.82
N PHE A 9 13.80 1.53 -27.57
CA PHE A 9 14.03 2.59 -26.62
C PHE A 9 15.53 2.57 -26.30
N VAL A 10 16.30 3.38 -27.00
CA VAL A 10 17.69 3.61 -26.66
C VAL A 10 17.70 4.45 -25.37
N ILE A 11 17.92 3.79 -24.25
CA ILE A 11 18.10 4.49 -22.98
C ILE A 11 19.55 4.94 -22.92
N PRO A 12 19.83 6.24 -22.91
CA PRO A 12 21.19 6.74 -23.10
C PRO A 12 22.13 6.45 -21.92
N SER A 13 21.60 6.18 -20.72
CA SER A 13 22.39 5.90 -19.53
C SER A 13 21.56 5.16 -18.48
N PRO A 14 22.18 4.26 -17.65
CA PRO A 14 21.51 3.66 -16.50
C PRO A 14 20.92 4.67 -15.51
N ALA A 15 21.44 5.89 -15.44
CA ALA A 15 20.92 6.96 -14.60
C ALA A 15 19.50 7.44 -15.00
N PHE A 16 19.04 7.06 -16.20
CA PHE A 16 17.67 7.30 -16.66
C PHE A 16 16.75 6.10 -16.45
N LEU A 17 17.16 5.14 -15.62
CA LEU A 17 16.37 3.97 -15.30
C LEU A 17 16.27 3.77 -13.80
N ARG A 18 15.06 3.43 -13.35
CA ARG A 18 14.85 2.80 -12.05
C ARG A 18 14.48 1.35 -12.25
N ALA A 19 15.07 0.47 -11.46
CA ALA A 19 14.72 -0.94 -11.43
C ALA A 19 14.01 -1.25 -10.11
N TRP A 20 12.87 -1.93 -10.20
CA TRP A 20 12.05 -2.32 -9.06
C TRP A 20 11.86 -3.83 -9.06
N THR A 21 11.89 -4.46 -7.90
CA THR A 21 11.30 -5.79 -7.76
C THR A 21 9.79 -5.69 -7.78
N VAL A 22 9.11 -6.69 -8.35
CA VAL A 22 7.65 -6.73 -8.42
C VAL A 22 7.13 -7.76 -7.43
N GLU A 23 6.20 -7.35 -6.57
CA GLU A 23 5.46 -8.21 -5.66
C GLU A 23 3.97 -7.96 -5.82
N SER A 24 3.19 -9.03 -5.94
CA SER A 24 1.73 -8.92 -6.14
C SER A 24 1.35 -7.98 -7.29
N LYS A 25 2.10 -8.04 -8.40
CA LYS A 25 1.94 -7.21 -9.61
C LYS A 25 2.15 -5.70 -9.36
N ARG A 26 2.90 -5.33 -8.34
CA ARG A 26 3.23 -3.94 -8.02
C ARG A 26 4.72 -3.77 -7.76
N PRO A 27 5.34 -2.63 -8.16
CA PRO A 27 6.68 -2.29 -7.75
C PRO A 27 6.77 -2.28 -6.22
N SER A 28 7.73 -3.02 -5.67
CA SER A 28 7.88 -3.20 -4.21
C SER A 28 9.16 -2.58 -3.68
N ARG A 29 10.32 -3.04 -4.14
CA ARG A 29 11.61 -2.59 -3.67
C ARG A 29 12.40 -1.97 -4.81
N LEU A 30 12.91 -0.75 -4.60
CA LEU A 30 13.82 -0.10 -5.52
C LEU A 30 15.20 -0.79 -5.46
N LEU A 31 15.70 -1.20 -6.62
CA LEU A 31 17.07 -1.67 -6.78
C LEU A 31 17.92 -0.44 -7.10
N ARG A 32 18.62 0.05 -6.10
CA ARG A 32 19.49 1.23 -6.29
C ARG A 32 20.69 0.84 -7.11
N ALA A 33 21.12 1.72 -8.02
CA ALA A 33 22.31 1.51 -8.83
C ALA A 33 23.63 1.67 -8.02
N ASP A 34 23.56 1.36 -6.73
CA ASP A 34 24.74 1.36 -5.88
C ASP A 34 25.66 0.24 -6.33
N GLN A 35 26.90 0.30 -5.91
CA GLN A 35 27.93 -0.70 -6.19
C GLN A 35 27.61 -2.11 -5.66
N GLN A 36 26.37 -2.34 -5.23
CA GLN A 36 25.89 -3.63 -4.76
C GLN A 36 25.71 -4.61 -5.92
N GLN A 37 26.31 -5.75 -5.80
CA GLN A 37 26.11 -6.81 -6.78
C GLN A 37 24.69 -7.37 -6.69
N LEU A 38 24.10 -7.76 -7.82
CA LEU A 38 22.73 -8.31 -7.87
C LEU A 38 22.51 -9.48 -6.89
N LYS A 39 23.56 -10.25 -6.59
CA LYS A 39 23.50 -11.34 -5.61
C LYS A 39 23.13 -10.88 -4.19
N GLU A 40 23.46 -9.62 -3.83
CA GLU A 40 23.22 -9.07 -2.50
C GLU A 40 21.73 -8.72 -2.29
N TYR A 41 21.01 -8.51 -3.39
CA TYR A 41 19.58 -8.24 -3.34
C TYR A 41 18.74 -9.49 -3.03
N LYS A 42 19.36 -10.67 -2.91
CA LYS A 42 18.68 -11.95 -2.61
C LYS A 42 17.48 -12.20 -3.54
N LEU A 43 17.65 -11.89 -4.82
CA LEU A 43 16.60 -12.10 -5.82
C LEU A 43 16.37 -13.61 -6.00
N GLY A 44 15.13 -14.04 -5.84
CA GLY A 44 14.72 -15.42 -6.11
C GLY A 44 14.67 -15.72 -7.61
N ARG A 45 14.69 -17.01 -7.99
CA ARG A 45 14.65 -17.45 -9.41
C ARG A 45 13.42 -16.94 -10.19
N ARG A 46 12.36 -16.54 -9.48
CA ARG A 46 11.10 -16.03 -10.07
C ARG A 46 10.83 -14.57 -9.72
N THR A 47 11.87 -13.82 -9.33
CA THR A 47 11.71 -12.41 -9.05
C THR A 47 11.49 -11.66 -10.36
N GLU A 48 10.36 -11.01 -10.49
CA GLU A 48 10.06 -10.11 -11.61
C GLU A 48 10.70 -8.76 -11.33
N ILE A 49 11.27 -8.14 -12.36
CA ILE A 49 11.86 -6.80 -12.30
C ILE A 49 11.11 -5.90 -13.27
N CYS A 50 10.68 -4.75 -12.79
CA CYS A 50 10.10 -3.68 -13.60
C CYS A 50 11.15 -2.59 -13.79
N LEU A 51 11.35 -2.17 -15.02
CA LEU A 51 12.18 -1.02 -15.38
C LEU A 51 11.29 0.19 -15.62
N GLU A 52 11.56 1.27 -14.90
CA GLU A 52 10.88 2.56 -15.02
C GLU A 52 11.81 3.55 -15.74
N PRO A 53 11.47 3.99 -16.97
CA PRO A 53 12.27 5.01 -17.67
C PRO A 53 12.04 6.38 -17.03
N LEU A 54 13.10 7.16 -16.89
CA LEU A 54 13.09 8.51 -16.34
C LEU A 54 13.26 9.54 -17.45
N GLN A 55 12.57 10.68 -17.32
CA GLN A 55 12.72 11.82 -18.23
C GLN A 55 13.97 12.65 -17.91
N LYS A 56 14.46 12.55 -16.67
CA LYS A 56 15.65 13.26 -16.20
C LYS A 56 16.55 12.29 -15.47
N GLU A 57 17.85 12.54 -15.54
CA GLU A 57 18.82 11.82 -14.75
C GLU A 57 18.52 11.98 -13.25
N GLU A 58 18.57 10.89 -12.52
CA GLU A 58 18.34 10.87 -11.09
C GLU A 58 19.46 10.13 -10.38
N ASN A 59 20.13 10.84 -9.49
CA ASN A 59 21.16 10.29 -8.63
C ASN A 59 20.63 10.29 -7.20
N LEU A 60 20.23 9.10 -6.71
CA LEU A 60 19.78 8.94 -5.34
C LEU A 60 20.98 8.67 -4.43
N GLY A 61 21.18 9.54 -3.45
CA GLY A 61 22.16 9.33 -2.40
C GLY A 61 21.78 8.19 -1.45
N PRO A 62 22.71 7.69 -0.64
CA PRO A 62 22.49 6.54 0.24
C PRO A 62 21.44 6.78 1.33
N GLN A 63 21.19 8.04 1.68
CA GLN A 63 20.19 8.44 2.68
C GLN A 63 18.90 8.99 2.06
N ASP A 64 18.85 9.08 0.73
CA ASP A 64 17.65 9.53 0.05
C ASP A 64 16.58 8.47 0.05
N VAL A 65 15.33 8.90 0.18
CA VAL A 65 14.16 8.05 0.11
C VAL A 65 13.26 8.53 -1.02
N LEU A 66 12.98 7.63 -1.96
CA LEU A 66 12.07 7.92 -3.06
C LEU A 66 10.64 7.63 -2.63
N LEU A 67 9.82 8.66 -2.50
CA LEU A 67 8.43 8.57 -2.11
C LEU A 67 7.50 8.93 -3.27
N ARG A 68 6.31 8.35 -3.28
CA ARG A 68 5.21 8.77 -4.15
C ARG A 68 4.29 9.66 -3.34
N THR A 69 4.17 10.92 -3.73
CA THR A 69 3.28 11.88 -3.06
C THR A 69 2.06 12.14 -3.92
N GLN A 70 0.89 12.28 -3.30
CA GLN A 70 -0.33 12.63 -4.01
C GLN A 70 -1.16 13.61 -3.17
N MET A 71 -1.57 14.70 -3.81
CA MET A 71 -2.39 15.74 -3.20
C MET A 71 -3.85 15.32 -3.22
N ARG A 72 -4.54 15.43 -2.08
CA ARG A 72 -5.99 15.26 -2.01
C ARG A 72 -6.69 16.37 -2.79
N LEU A 73 -7.69 16.00 -3.56
CA LEU A 73 -8.52 16.96 -4.30
C LEU A 73 -9.53 17.59 -3.34
N PRO A 74 -9.62 18.93 -3.26
CA PRO A 74 -10.57 19.61 -2.38
C PRO A 74 -12.01 19.21 -2.68
N GLY A 75 -12.77 18.90 -1.64
CA GLY A 75 -14.17 18.50 -1.76
C GLY A 75 -14.41 17.12 -2.38
N GLU A 76 -13.35 16.37 -2.69
CA GLU A 76 -13.44 15.03 -3.27
C GLU A 76 -12.74 13.99 -2.39
N ARG A 77 -13.32 12.78 -2.30
CA ARG A 77 -12.65 11.64 -1.67
C ARG A 77 -11.70 10.94 -2.65
N ALA A 78 -10.85 11.74 -3.29
CA ALA A 78 -9.92 11.32 -4.33
C ALA A 78 -8.59 12.06 -4.21
N TYR A 79 -7.58 11.55 -4.90
CA TYR A 79 -6.24 12.14 -4.98
C TYR A 79 -5.90 12.48 -6.42
N ALA A 80 -5.08 13.51 -6.59
CA ALA A 80 -4.39 13.79 -7.84
C ALA A 80 -3.41 12.66 -8.22
N LEU A 81 -2.93 12.67 -9.45
CA LEU A 81 -1.94 11.69 -9.89
C LEU A 81 -0.70 11.72 -8.98
N PRO A 82 -0.17 10.54 -8.62
CA PRO A 82 1.01 10.47 -7.77
C PRO A 82 2.24 11.05 -8.47
N MET A 83 3.03 11.82 -7.73
CA MET A 83 4.30 12.36 -8.17
C MET A 83 5.44 11.76 -7.35
N ASN A 84 6.56 11.50 -8.01
CA ASN A 84 7.76 11.01 -7.34
C ASN A 84 8.48 12.19 -6.67
N MET A 85 8.86 12.01 -5.41
CA MET A 85 9.58 12.99 -4.60
C MET A 85 10.76 12.32 -3.91
N VAL A 86 11.93 12.89 -4.04
CA VAL A 86 13.12 12.50 -3.27
C VAL A 86 13.13 13.26 -1.96
N TRP A 87 13.25 12.53 -0.87
CA TRP A 87 13.42 13.07 0.48
C TRP A 87 14.80 12.71 1.02
N ASP A 88 15.63 13.72 1.27
CA ASP A 88 16.91 13.57 1.94
C ASP A 88 16.66 13.30 3.44
N ALA A 89 16.80 12.06 3.85
CA ALA A 89 16.64 11.63 5.24
C ALA A 89 17.93 11.76 6.06
N ALA A 90 19.03 12.25 5.50
CA ALA A 90 20.28 12.53 6.24
C ALA A 90 20.07 13.55 7.36
N ARG A 91 19.11 14.46 7.18
CA ARG A 91 18.70 15.46 8.20
C ARG A 91 17.87 14.88 9.32
N GLY A 92 17.56 13.58 9.29
CA GLY A 92 16.80 12.85 10.29
C GLY A 92 15.48 12.30 9.76
N TRP A 93 15.17 11.08 10.18
CA TRP A 93 13.94 10.35 9.86
C TRP A 93 12.75 10.83 10.70
N THR A 94 12.49 12.12 10.73
CA THR A 94 11.45 12.72 11.56
C THR A 94 10.23 13.14 10.76
N ALA A 95 9.06 13.12 11.41
CA ALA A 95 7.82 13.63 10.83
C ALA A 95 7.94 15.09 10.39
N GLY A 96 8.64 15.92 11.17
CA GLY A 96 8.90 17.32 10.84
C GLY A 96 9.74 17.50 9.59
N SER A 97 10.83 16.73 9.44
CA SER A 97 11.69 16.78 8.25
C SER A 97 10.94 16.36 6.98
N LEU A 98 10.17 15.26 7.04
CA LEU A 98 9.35 14.83 5.91
C LEU A 98 8.28 15.86 5.56
N ARG A 99 7.58 16.39 6.55
CA ARG A 99 6.53 17.39 6.36
C ARG A 99 7.08 18.67 5.72
N GLN A 100 8.25 19.15 6.16
CA GLN A 100 8.92 20.29 5.55
C GLN A 100 9.25 20.00 4.09
N ARG A 101 9.80 18.82 3.78
CA ARG A 101 10.13 18.45 2.41
C ARG A 101 8.90 18.39 1.50
N VAL A 102 7.77 17.86 2.01
CA VAL A 102 6.49 17.83 1.28
C VAL A 102 5.96 19.25 1.05
N ALA A 103 6.03 20.11 2.07
CA ALA A 103 5.63 21.50 1.98
C ALA A 103 6.43 22.25 0.89
N ASP A 104 7.74 22.10 0.89
CA ASP A 104 8.63 22.68 -0.13
C ASP A 104 8.31 22.14 -1.52
N PHE A 105 8.04 20.83 -1.64
CA PHE A 105 7.74 20.19 -2.92
C PHE A 105 6.44 20.71 -3.56
N TYR A 106 5.43 20.99 -2.75
CA TYR A 106 4.14 21.51 -3.20
C TYR A 106 4.04 23.05 -3.10
N SER A 107 5.10 23.73 -2.65
CA SER A 107 5.13 25.17 -2.41
C SER A 107 4.00 25.64 -1.48
N LEU A 108 3.76 24.89 -0.41
CA LEU A 108 2.74 25.17 0.59
C LEU A 108 3.39 25.49 1.95
N PRO A 109 2.74 26.31 2.80
CA PRO A 109 3.20 26.51 4.17
C PRO A 109 3.13 25.19 4.97
N VAL A 110 4.20 24.90 5.71
CA VAL A 110 4.32 23.63 6.47
C VAL A 110 3.22 23.45 7.52
N GLU A 111 2.69 24.55 8.06
CA GLU A 111 1.59 24.55 9.03
C GLU A 111 0.23 24.25 8.39
N LYS A 112 0.15 24.38 7.07
CA LYS A 112 -1.09 24.25 6.31
C LYS A 112 -1.18 22.96 5.52
N ILE A 113 -0.35 21.98 5.85
CA ILE A 113 -0.44 20.65 5.27
C ILE A 113 -0.57 19.58 6.35
N GLU A 114 -1.28 18.54 6.02
CA GLU A 114 -1.25 17.26 6.74
C GLU A 114 -0.74 16.17 5.82
N ILE A 115 -0.03 15.20 6.37
CA ILE A 115 0.50 14.09 5.60
C ILE A 115 0.14 12.75 6.26
N ALA A 116 -0.08 11.73 5.43
CA ALA A 116 -0.35 10.37 5.89
C ALA A 116 0.36 9.36 5.01
N LYS A 117 0.82 8.26 5.61
CA LYS A 117 1.34 7.10 4.87
C LYS A 117 0.19 6.17 4.50
N TYR A 118 0.17 5.70 3.25
CA TYR A 118 -0.76 4.70 2.76
C TYR A 118 -0.25 3.27 2.99
N PHE A 119 -1.13 2.40 3.47
CA PHE A 119 -0.91 0.96 3.63
C PHE A 119 -1.81 0.20 2.65
N PRO A 120 -1.31 -0.17 1.46
CA PRO A 120 -2.14 -0.76 0.40
C PRO A 120 -2.72 -2.13 0.77
N GLU A 121 -2.03 -2.88 1.65
CA GLU A 121 -2.51 -4.19 2.12
C GLU A 121 -3.75 -4.11 3.01
N LYS A 122 -3.96 -2.96 3.68
CA LYS A 122 -5.07 -2.72 4.60
C LYS A 122 -6.07 -1.70 4.07
N PHE A 123 -5.77 -1.04 2.95
CA PHE A 123 -6.51 0.12 2.43
C PHE A 123 -6.64 1.23 3.49
N GLU A 124 -5.56 1.47 4.23
CA GLU A 124 -5.55 2.41 5.35
C GLU A 124 -4.50 3.50 5.18
N TRP A 125 -4.87 4.68 5.66
CA TRP A 125 -4.00 5.82 5.79
C TRP A 125 -3.63 6.04 7.24
N LEU A 126 -2.35 6.15 7.52
CA LEU A 126 -1.85 6.45 8.86
C LEU A 126 -1.28 7.88 8.89
N PRO A 127 -1.94 8.82 9.58
CA PRO A 127 -1.46 10.19 9.69
C PRO A 127 -0.05 10.26 10.28
N ILE A 128 0.80 11.07 9.66
CA ILE A 128 2.16 11.36 10.13
C ILE A 128 2.11 12.75 10.77
N SER A 129 1.83 12.80 12.06
CA SER A 129 1.80 14.06 12.80
C SER A 129 2.95 14.13 13.79
N SER A 130 3.64 15.26 13.79
CA SER A 130 4.57 15.63 14.86
C SER A 130 3.82 15.94 16.17
N TRP A 131 2.50 16.07 16.11
CA TRP A 131 1.62 16.47 17.21
C TRP A 131 0.90 15.29 17.87
N ASN A 132 1.10 14.05 17.46
CA ASN A 132 0.58 12.89 18.18
C ASN A 132 1.28 12.67 19.52
N GLN A 133 1.44 13.73 20.26
CA GLN A 133 1.32 13.71 21.70
C GLN A 133 -0.15 13.51 22.05
N GLN A 134 -0.74 12.40 21.68
CA GLN A 134 -1.83 11.88 22.48
C GLN A 134 -1.26 11.70 23.86
N ILE A 135 -1.68 12.62 24.71
CA ILE A 135 -1.44 12.69 26.16
C ILE A 135 -2.02 11.42 26.77
N THR A 136 -1.40 10.29 26.53
CA THR A 136 -1.54 9.17 27.43
C THR A 136 -0.69 9.52 28.63
N LYS A 137 -1.34 9.85 29.75
CA LYS A 137 -0.82 10.24 31.06
C LYS A 137 0.11 9.18 31.69
N ARG A 138 0.97 8.53 30.93
CA ARG A 138 2.00 7.62 31.44
C ARG A 138 3.35 8.09 30.89
N LYS A 139 4.19 8.55 31.80
CA LYS A 139 5.60 8.89 31.61
C LYS A 139 6.33 7.79 30.84
N LYS A 140 6.23 7.78 29.53
CA LYS A 140 7.10 6.96 28.66
C LYS A 140 8.07 7.90 27.97
N LYS A 141 9.38 7.58 28.08
CA LYS A 141 10.51 8.22 27.40
C LYS A 141 10.07 8.70 26.02
N LYS A 142 10.37 9.96 25.65
CA LYS A 142 10.24 10.50 24.30
C LYS A 142 10.87 9.50 23.33
N LYS A 143 10.08 8.64 22.74
CA LYS A 143 10.50 7.86 21.59
C LYS A 143 10.60 8.87 20.47
N GLN A 144 11.82 9.13 20.04
CA GLN A 144 12.11 9.97 18.90
C GLN A 144 11.27 9.45 17.73
N ASP A 145 10.49 10.33 17.09
CA ASP A 145 9.59 9.98 15.99
C ASP A 145 10.44 9.56 14.77
N ASN A 146 10.88 8.31 14.78
CA ASN A 146 11.66 7.75 13.69
C ASN A 146 10.72 7.06 12.69
N LEU A 147 10.55 7.67 11.52
CA LEU A 147 9.69 7.16 10.46
C LEU A 147 10.19 5.85 9.83
N GLN A 148 11.47 5.50 10.01
CA GLN A 148 12.02 4.22 9.58
C GLN A 148 11.53 3.06 10.47
N GLY A 149 11.19 3.37 11.72
CA GLY A 149 10.65 2.41 12.69
C GLY A 149 9.13 2.28 12.65
N ALA A 150 8.62 1.45 13.57
CA ALA A 150 7.19 1.30 13.77
C ALA A 150 6.55 2.62 14.26
N PRO A 151 5.33 2.94 13.83
CA PRO A 151 4.43 2.14 13.00
C PRO A 151 4.61 2.35 11.50
N TYR A 152 5.42 3.32 11.07
CA TYR A 152 5.46 3.77 9.68
C TYR A 152 6.29 2.87 8.79
N HIS A 153 7.49 2.42 9.22
CA HIS A 153 8.42 1.64 8.40
C HIS A 153 8.59 2.23 6.99
N LEU A 154 8.90 3.54 6.94
CA LEU A 154 8.96 4.27 5.68
C LEU A 154 10.13 3.79 4.83
N LYS A 155 9.88 3.55 3.55
CA LYS A 155 10.84 3.02 2.58
C LYS A 155 10.58 3.57 1.17
N ASP A 156 11.50 3.30 0.25
CA ASP A 156 11.31 3.65 -1.17
C ASP A 156 10.00 3.08 -1.72
N GLY A 157 9.33 3.87 -2.55
CA GLY A 157 8.08 3.52 -3.20
C GLY A 157 6.82 3.68 -2.34
N ASP A 158 6.97 4.03 -1.06
CA ASP A 158 5.81 4.30 -0.19
C ASP A 158 5.02 5.52 -0.67
N THR A 159 3.71 5.45 -0.48
CA THR A 159 2.80 6.51 -0.89
C THR A 159 2.47 7.41 0.30
N ILE A 160 2.62 8.71 0.10
CA ILE A 160 2.29 9.76 1.05
C ILE A 160 1.12 10.58 0.49
N GLY A 161 0.00 10.55 1.20
CA GLY A 161 -1.12 11.45 0.94
C GLY A 161 -0.87 12.80 1.59
N VAL A 162 -1.22 13.86 0.90
CA VAL A 162 -1.04 15.23 1.33
C VAL A 162 -2.38 15.94 1.29
N LYS A 163 -2.78 16.56 2.39
CA LYS A 163 -3.93 17.45 2.47
C LYS A 163 -3.45 18.88 2.54
N ASN A 164 -4.13 19.76 1.83
CA ASN A 164 -3.93 21.19 1.90
C ASN A 164 -5.04 21.82 2.78
N LEU A 165 -4.69 22.21 3.99
CA LEU A 165 -5.63 22.80 4.95
C LEU A 165 -6.09 24.22 4.55
N LEU A 166 -5.52 24.81 3.50
CA LEU A 166 -6.03 26.08 2.95
C LEU A 166 -7.30 25.87 2.13
N ALA A 167 -7.59 24.66 1.72
CA ALA A 167 -8.71 24.32 0.85
C ALA A 167 -9.97 23.88 1.64
N GLU A 168 -10.02 24.11 2.97
CA GLU A 168 -11.15 23.78 3.86
C GLU A 168 -11.63 22.32 3.75
N ASP A 169 -10.70 21.40 3.50
CA ASP A 169 -11.00 19.98 3.39
C ASP A 169 -10.83 19.31 4.77
N ASP A 170 -11.93 19.18 5.49
CA ASP A 170 -11.96 18.58 6.84
C ASP A 170 -12.13 17.04 6.81
N ASP A 171 -12.20 16.47 5.63
CA ASP A 171 -12.37 15.03 5.42
C ASP A 171 -11.13 14.21 5.78
N ASP A 172 -11.35 12.94 6.14
CA ASP A 172 -10.31 11.94 6.37
C ASP A 172 -9.45 11.68 5.11
N PHE A 173 -8.29 11.05 5.26
CA PHE A 173 -7.42 10.64 4.17
C PHE A 173 -8.00 9.51 3.31
N SER A 174 -9.03 8.82 3.76
CA SER A 174 -9.62 7.68 3.06
C SER A 174 -10.34 8.08 1.77
N THR A 175 -10.25 7.21 0.76
CA THR A 175 -10.95 7.34 -0.52
C THR A 175 -12.14 6.39 -0.60
N VAL A 176 -13.02 6.61 -1.56
CA VAL A 176 -14.10 5.66 -1.88
C VAL A 176 -13.53 4.28 -2.26
N THR A 177 -12.40 4.27 -2.97
CA THR A 177 -11.71 3.04 -3.37
C THR A 177 -11.19 2.26 -2.16
N ASP A 178 -10.72 2.96 -1.12
CA ASP A 178 -10.25 2.31 0.11
C ASP A 178 -11.40 1.64 0.86
N ASP A 179 -12.57 2.27 0.93
CA ASP A 179 -13.75 1.69 1.56
C ASP A 179 -14.22 0.43 0.84
N ILE A 180 -14.25 0.46 -0.49
CA ILE A 180 -14.56 -0.72 -1.32
C ILE A 180 -13.51 -1.83 -1.09
N GLY A 181 -12.23 -1.46 -1.01
CA GLY A 181 -11.14 -2.39 -0.74
C GLY A 181 -11.27 -3.07 0.62
N LYS A 182 -11.54 -2.31 1.66
CA LYS A 182 -11.78 -2.81 3.03
C LYS A 182 -12.97 -3.76 3.08
N GLU A 183 -14.07 -3.40 2.41
CA GLU A 183 -15.27 -4.25 2.39
C GLU A 183 -15.02 -5.57 1.68
N LYS A 184 -14.37 -5.56 0.52
CA LYS A 184 -13.96 -6.78 -0.19
C LYS A 184 -13.06 -7.66 0.69
N GLN A 185 -12.13 -7.06 1.41
CA GLN A 185 -11.23 -7.80 2.30
C GLN A 185 -11.98 -8.47 3.46
N LYS A 186 -12.97 -7.78 4.06
CA LYS A 186 -13.84 -8.35 5.09
C LYS A 186 -14.64 -9.54 4.56
N GLN A 187 -15.23 -9.41 3.37
CA GLN A 187 -16.01 -10.49 2.75
C GLN A 187 -15.14 -11.72 2.46
N LEU A 188 -13.92 -11.53 1.94
CA LEU A 188 -12.97 -12.63 1.74
C LEU A 188 -12.56 -13.31 3.04
N ALA A 189 -12.35 -12.55 4.11
CA ALA A 189 -12.02 -13.11 5.43
C ALA A 189 -13.18 -13.93 6.02
N LEU A 190 -14.41 -13.46 5.86
CA LEU A 190 -15.62 -14.19 6.27
C LEU A 190 -15.81 -15.48 5.48
N GLY A 191 -15.58 -15.44 4.16
CA GLY A 191 -15.63 -16.63 3.30
C GLY A 191 -14.62 -17.70 3.71
N LYS A 192 -13.36 -17.29 4.00
CA LYS A 192 -12.32 -18.20 4.49
C LYS A 192 -12.68 -18.82 5.83
N ARG A 193 -13.25 -18.07 6.78
CA ARG A 193 -13.69 -18.59 8.09
C ARG A 193 -14.80 -19.64 7.93
N LYS A 194 -15.81 -19.37 7.10
CA LYS A 194 -16.89 -20.32 6.82
C LYS A 194 -16.38 -21.61 6.19
N SER A 195 -15.45 -21.53 5.25
CA SER A 195 -14.83 -22.70 4.61
C SER A 195 -14.00 -23.53 5.61
N GLN A 196 -13.24 -22.88 6.50
CA GLN A 196 -12.48 -23.58 7.54
C GLN A 196 -13.37 -24.24 8.56
N GLU A 197 -14.48 -23.62 8.93
CA GLU A 197 -15.45 -24.18 9.88
C GLU A 197 -16.18 -25.37 9.28
N ALA A 198 -16.55 -25.30 8.00
CA ALA A 198 -17.14 -26.44 7.28
C ALA A 198 -16.17 -27.64 7.20
N LEU A 199 -14.89 -27.42 6.95
CA LEU A 199 -13.85 -28.46 6.96
C LEU A 199 -13.65 -29.05 8.36
N ARG A 200 -13.73 -28.23 9.40
CA ARG A 200 -13.59 -28.68 10.80
C ARG A 200 -14.78 -29.55 11.25
N VAL A 201 -15.98 -29.20 10.81
CA VAL A 201 -17.20 -30.01 11.09
C VAL A 201 -17.11 -31.34 10.36
N GLN A 202 -16.60 -31.40 9.13
CA GLN A 202 -16.41 -32.67 8.43
C GLN A 202 -15.31 -33.55 9.06
N SER A 203 -14.25 -32.99 9.60
CA SER A 203 -13.18 -33.74 10.25
C SER A 203 -13.59 -34.29 11.64
N SER A 204 -14.53 -33.66 12.33
CA SER A 204 -15.02 -34.15 13.63
C SER A 204 -15.98 -35.34 13.50
N HIS A 205 -16.56 -35.59 12.33
CA HIS A 205 -17.42 -36.75 12.08
C HIS A 205 -16.66 -38.04 11.73
N VAL A 206 -15.35 -37.98 11.51
CA VAL A 206 -14.54 -39.16 11.14
C VAL A 206 -13.99 -39.93 12.36
N PHE A 207 -14.13 -39.39 13.58
CA PHE A 207 -13.57 -40.01 14.80
C PHE A 207 -14.62 -40.43 15.84
N SER A 208 -15.78 -40.90 15.40
CA SER A 208 -16.73 -41.58 16.28
C SER A 208 -17.14 -42.88 15.62
N GLY A 209 -16.31 -43.89 15.82
CA GLY A 209 -16.66 -45.26 15.50
C GLY A 209 -17.62 -45.79 16.56
N ALA A 210 -18.91 -45.75 16.25
CA ALA A 210 -19.94 -46.60 16.86
C ALA A 210 -20.98 -46.83 15.78
N GLU A 211 -21.11 -48.10 15.40
CA GLU A 211 -22.11 -48.59 14.47
C GLU A 211 -23.52 -48.28 15.00
N THR A 212 -24.27 -47.47 14.26
CA THR A 212 -25.73 -47.40 14.39
C THR A 212 -26.35 -47.55 13.00
N PRO A 213 -27.45 -48.33 12.88
CA PRO A 213 -28.00 -48.76 11.59
C PRO A 213 -28.56 -47.58 10.78
N ALA A 214 -28.30 -47.63 9.48
CA ALA A 214 -28.68 -46.65 8.49
C ALA A 214 -30.19 -46.34 8.49
N ARG A 215 -30.57 -45.09 8.75
CA ARG A 215 -31.87 -44.55 8.36
C ARG A 215 -31.88 -44.22 6.87
N PRO A 216 -32.97 -44.57 6.12
CA PRO A 216 -33.07 -44.23 4.73
C PRO A 216 -33.13 -42.72 4.52
N ARG A 217 -32.27 -42.19 3.64
CA ARG A 217 -32.28 -40.79 3.19
C ARG A 217 -33.58 -40.51 2.44
N GLY A 218 -34.37 -39.56 2.96
CA GLY A 218 -35.46 -38.97 2.20
C GLY A 218 -34.94 -38.14 1.02
N PRO A 219 -35.73 -37.94 -0.05
CA PRO A 219 -35.30 -37.20 -1.21
C PRO A 219 -34.98 -35.74 -0.85
N GLU A 220 -33.82 -35.27 -1.34
CA GLU A 220 -33.41 -33.87 -1.19
C GLU A 220 -34.43 -32.96 -1.90
N ALA A 221 -34.98 -31.99 -1.16
CA ALA A 221 -35.85 -30.99 -1.73
C ALA A 221 -35.01 -29.99 -2.57
N SER A 222 -35.31 -29.88 -3.85
CA SER A 222 -34.68 -28.90 -4.73
C SER A 222 -35.08 -27.49 -4.35
N LEU A 223 -34.07 -26.61 -4.10
CA LEU A 223 -34.29 -25.19 -3.88
C LEU A 223 -34.63 -24.51 -5.21
N SER A 224 -35.88 -24.06 -5.37
CA SER A 224 -36.25 -23.20 -6.50
C SER A 224 -36.04 -21.74 -6.16
N ILE A 225 -35.19 -21.06 -6.93
CA ILE A 225 -34.97 -19.62 -6.81
C ILE A 225 -35.98 -18.90 -7.70
N HIS A 226 -36.95 -18.21 -7.13
CA HIS A 226 -37.84 -17.32 -7.85
C HIS A 226 -37.13 -15.99 -8.13
N VAL A 227 -36.76 -15.75 -9.39
CA VAL A 227 -36.33 -14.45 -9.85
C VAL A 227 -37.57 -13.63 -10.18
N GLY A 228 -37.94 -12.72 -9.31
CA GLY A 228 -39.02 -11.76 -9.55
C GLY A 228 -38.66 -10.81 -10.69
N SER A 229 -39.49 -10.77 -11.73
CA SER A 229 -39.37 -9.77 -12.79
C SER A 229 -39.83 -8.41 -12.28
N PHE A 230 -38.91 -7.45 -12.26
CA PHE A 230 -39.29 -6.04 -12.07
C PHE A 230 -39.92 -5.51 -13.36
N ARG A 231 -41.15 -5.00 -13.23
CA ARG A 231 -41.80 -4.14 -14.19
C ARG A 231 -41.51 -2.69 -13.86
#